data_6e13e4f38f57baea414c4f069a0cc081
#
_entry.id   6e13e4f38f57baea414c4f069a0cc081
#
_cell.length_a   1.000
_cell.length_b   1.000
_cell.length_c   1.000
_cell.angle_alpha   90.00
_cell.angle_beta   90.00
_cell.angle_gamma   90.00
#
_symmetry.space_group_name_H-M   'P 1'
#
loop_
_entity.id
_entity.type
_entity.pdbx_description
1 polymer ?
#
loop_
_entity_poly.entity_id
_entity_poly.type
_entity_poly.pdbx_seq_one_letter_code
_entity_poly.pdbx_strand_id
1 'polypeptide(L)'
;MEHTTPTLGILYEHPEWFRPLFGELERRGIPYARILATALQFDPAQRGAPYALVLNRMSPSAYLRGGGHAIFAALAYLRHLEMMGIPVVNGAEAFSLELSKAGQISLLGRLGLLYPRTRVVNTPAGIQDAARLLTFPLLVKPNIGGSGAKIRRFDTPDQLDAAVAGGRLDLGIDHTALVQEYHPPVGGAIVRVEVLDGRFLYAIKVYPNPDAGFNLCPADICAVDAPGQKAAAPTVQAVPPAPVPAPLDYCPADLPRTTLRVEGYTPPPEIVASVLRIAQAARVDVGGVEYLISARDGGLYFYDINVLSNFVTDAPRVVGFDPVPVFVDYLVNRIEESRSVRVRG
;
A
#
# COMPACT_ATOMS: atom_id res chain seq x y z
N MET A 1 36.38 -4.93 14.99
CA MET A 1 35.43 -4.92 13.84
C MET A 1 34.82 -3.53 13.84
N GLU A 2 35.16 -2.69 12.88
CA GLU A 2 34.46 -1.42 12.70
C GLU A 2 33.01 -1.74 12.33
N HIS A 3 32.09 -1.41 13.22
CA HIS A 3 30.67 -1.45 12.93
C HIS A 3 30.41 -0.34 11.90
N THR A 4 30.44 -0.72 10.62
CA THR A 4 30.02 0.20 9.57
C THR A 4 28.56 0.57 9.85
N THR A 5 28.31 1.83 10.11
CA THR A 5 26.98 2.37 10.37
C THR A 5 26.09 2.08 9.15
N PRO A 6 24.93 1.46 9.32
CA PRO A 6 24.03 1.18 8.20
C PRO A 6 23.70 2.46 7.45
N THR A 7 23.79 2.42 6.13
CA THR A 7 23.50 3.60 5.29
C THR A 7 22.04 3.63 4.83
N LEU A 8 21.37 2.48 4.83
CA LEU A 8 19.97 2.32 4.46
C LEU A 8 19.16 1.86 5.67
N GLY A 9 18.18 2.65 6.10
CA GLY A 9 17.15 2.21 7.05
C GLY A 9 15.93 1.69 6.28
N ILE A 10 15.36 0.56 6.70
CA ILE A 10 14.12 0.03 6.10
C ILE A 10 13.06 -0.04 7.19
N LEU A 11 12.07 0.85 7.11
CA LEU A 11 10.91 0.91 8.01
C LEU A 11 9.82 -0.02 7.46
N TYR A 12 9.45 -1.05 8.21
CA TYR A 12 8.49 -2.05 7.76
C TYR A 12 7.68 -2.62 8.94
N GLU A 13 6.57 -3.28 8.63
CA GLU A 13 5.74 -3.98 9.65
C GLU A 13 5.79 -5.49 9.45
N HIS A 14 5.76 -5.98 8.21
CA HIS A 14 5.66 -7.40 7.89
C HIS A 14 6.95 -7.92 7.23
N PRO A 15 7.82 -8.66 7.95
CA PRO A 15 9.15 -9.05 7.43
C PRO A 15 9.07 -9.94 6.19
N GLU A 16 8.07 -10.82 6.12
CA GLU A 16 7.93 -11.78 5.03
C GLU A 16 7.68 -11.11 3.66
N TRP A 17 6.99 -9.99 3.67
CA TRP A 17 6.66 -9.26 2.44
C TRP A 17 7.87 -8.67 1.74
N PHE A 18 9.00 -8.55 2.46
CA PHE A 18 10.22 -7.92 1.94
C PHE A 18 11.39 -8.88 1.83
N ARG A 19 11.16 -10.20 1.93
CA ARG A 19 12.20 -11.21 1.72
C ARG A 19 12.95 -11.03 0.40
N PRO A 20 12.31 -10.79 -0.77
CA PRO A 20 13.03 -10.56 -2.02
C PRO A 20 13.96 -9.34 -1.95
N LEU A 21 13.51 -8.23 -1.33
CA LEU A 21 14.30 -7.03 -1.15
C LEU A 21 15.50 -7.30 -0.22
N PHE A 22 15.27 -7.91 0.94
CA PHE A 22 16.34 -8.24 1.87
C PHE A 22 17.36 -9.19 1.25
N GLY A 23 16.90 -10.24 0.55
CA GLY A 23 17.78 -11.18 -0.14
C GLY A 23 18.64 -10.52 -1.21
N GLU A 24 18.11 -9.57 -1.97
CA GLU A 24 18.89 -8.85 -2.97
C GLU A 24 19.90 -7.89 -2.36
N LEU A 25 19.57 -7.21 -1.25
CA LEU A 25 20.52 -6.37 -0.50
C LEU A 25 21.67 -7.20 0.08
N GLU A 26 21.35 -8.36 0.66
CA GLU A 26 22.32 -9.31 1.23
C GLU A 26 23.22 -9.89 0.13
N ARG A 27 22.66 -10.31 -1.00
CA ARG A 27 23.41 -10.81 -2.17
C ARG A 27 24.41 -9.79 -2.69
N ARG A 28 24.08 -8.48 -2.65
CA ARG A 28 24.95 -7.38 -3.08
C ARG A 28 25.89 -6.87 -1.99
N GLY A 29 25.79 -7.36 -0.76
CA GLY A 29 26.59 -6.87 0.36
C GLY A 29 26.27 -5.43 0.76
N ILE A 30 25.03 -4.95 0.50
CA ILE A 30 24.59 -3.60 0.84
C ILE A 30 24.18 -3.57 2.31
N PRO A 31 24.85 -2.80 3.18
CA PRO A 31 24.50 -2.73 4.59
C PRO A 31 23.19 -1.98 4.79
N TYR A 32 22.29 -2.55 5.58
CA TYR A 32 21.00 -1.94 5.94
C TYR A 32 20.62 -2.23 7.40
N ALA A 33 19.75 -1.38 7.94
CA ALA A 33 19.14 -1.57 9.26
C ALA A 33 17.65 -1.83 9.10
N ARG A 34 17.14 -2.83 9.83
CA ARG A 34 15.72 -3.15 9.92
C ARG A 34 15.07 -2.30 11.02
N ILE A 35 14.08 -1.51 10.67
CA ILE A 35 13.31 -0.66 11.59
C ILE A 35 11.90 -1.22 11.66
N LEU A 36 11.58 -1.95 12.74
CA LEU A 36 10.27 -2.56 12.91
C LEU A 36 9.25 -1.51 13.40
N ALA A 37 8.27 -1.20 12.57
CA ALA A 37 7.28 -0.16 12.85
C ALA A 37 6.39 -0.46 14.06
N THR A 38 6.13 -1.76 14.36
CA THR A 38 5.32 -2.19 15.52
C THR A 38 6.04 -2.04 16.86
N ALA A 39 7.37 -1.83 16.84
CA ALA A 39 8.21 -1.61 18.03
C ALA A 39 8.98 -0.29 17.92
N LEU A 40 8.47 0.66 17.14
CA LEU A 40 9.12 1.91 16.83
C LEU A 40 9.24 2.79 18.08
N GLN A 41 10.47 3.25 18.34
CA GLN A 41 10.79 4.24 19.37
C GLN A 41 11.81 5.22 18.82
N PHE A 42 11.62 6.51 19.04
CA PHE A 42 12.57 7.55 18.65
C PHE A 42 12.50 8.73 19.61
N ASP A 43 13.62 9.45 19.73
CA ASP A 43 13.70 10.67 20.51
C ASP A 43 13.45 11.89 19.62
N PRO A 44 12.37 12.68 19.85
CA PRO A 44 12.07 13.89 19.07
C PRO A 44 13.15 14.98 19.20
N ALA A 45 14.01 14.93 20.24
CA ALA A 45 15.11 15.85 20.40
C ALA A 45 16.36 15.46 19.58
N GLN A 46 16.42 14.27 19.05
CA GLN A 46 17.53 13.80 18.22
C GLN A 46 17.73 14.71 16.99
N ARG A 47 18.98 14.99 16.65
CA ARG A 47 19.37 15.90 15.55
C ARG A 47 20.08 15.21 14.40
N GLY A 48 20.11 13.89 14.38
CA GLY A 48 20.69 13.08 13.32
C GLY A 48 20.31 11.63 13.46
N ALA A 49 20.38 10.89 12.38
CA ALA A 49 20.13 9.46 12.36
C ALA A 49 21.27 8.74 11.59
N PRO A 50 21.54 7.47 11.90
CA PRO A 50 22.64 6.72 11.28
C PRO A 50 22.35 6.29 9.84
N TYR A 51 21.39 6.94 9.17
CA TYR A 51 20.95 6.57 7.82
C TYR A 51 21.31 7.66 6.81
N ALA A 52 21.80 7.25 5.65
CA ALA A 52 21.92 8.13 4.49
C ALA A 52 20.56 8.22 3.73
N LEU A 53 19.75 7.17 3.83
CA LEU A 53 18.44 7.05 3.22
C LEU A 53 17.56 6.18 4.11
N VAL A 54 16.27 6.49 4.22
CA VAL A 54 15.28 5.58 4.78
C VAL A 54 14.27 5.18 3.72
N LEU A 55 14.01 3.88 3.61
CA LEU A 55 12.96 3.32 2.78
C LEU A 55 11.73 3.03 3.63
N ASN A 56 10.62 3.65 3.31
CA ASN A 56 9.34 3.37 3.94
C ASN A 56 8.62 2.21 3.24
N ARG A 57 8.37 1.15 3.99
CA ARG A 57 7.61 -0.05 3.58
C ARG A 57 6.49 -0.35 4.58
N MET A 58 5.97 0.67 5.24
CA MET A 58 4.83 0.52 6.16
C MET A 58 3.54 0.29 5.39
N SER A 59 2.79 -0.75 5.80
CA SER A 59 1.54 -1.11 5.16
C SER A 59 0.34 -0.39 5.79
N PRO A 60 -0.56 0.21 4.98
CA PRO A 60 -1.81 0.77 5.47
C PRO A 60 -2.76 -0.30 6.02
N SER A 61 -2.56 -1.58 5.68
CA SER A 61 -3.37 -2.71 6.18
C SER A 61 -2.85 -3.33 7.47
N ALA A 62 -1.80 -2.78 8.10
CA ALA A 62 -1.23 -3.31 9.35
C ALA A 62 -2.26 -3.48 10.48
N TYR A 63 -3.32 -2.66 10.51
CA TYR A 63 -4.38 -2.78 11.49
C TYR A 63 -5.14 -4.12 11.43
N LEU A 64 -5.16 -4.80 10.28
CA LEU A 64 -5.76 -6.12 10.13
C LEU A 64 -4.98 -7.21 10.89
N ARG A 65 -3.71 -6.93 11.19
CA ARG A 65 -2.77 -7.80 11.91
C ARG A 65 -2.45 -7.30 13.33
N GLY A 66 -3.29 -6.39 13.87
CA GLY A 66 -3.07 -5.80 15.20
C GLY A 66 -2.08 -4.64 15.25
N GLY A 67 -1.45 -4.29 14.13
CA GLY A 67 -0.44 -3.23 14.00
C GLY A 67 -1.00 -1.83 13.70
N GLY A 68 -2.27 -1.54 14.00
CA GLY A 68 -2.88 -0.26 13.67
C GLY A 68 -2.17 0.96 14.26
N HIS A 69 -1.65 0.85 15.48
CA HIS A 69 -0.88 1.91 16.14
C HIS A 69 0.42 2.24 15.38
N ALA A 70 1.03 1.25 14.73
CA ALA A 70 2.27 1.42 13.99
C ALA A 70 2.12 2.31 12.76
N ILE A 71 0.92 2.38 12.15
CA ILE A 71 0.64 3.25 11.01
C ILE A 71 0.89 4.72 11.38
N PHE A 72 0.32 5.16 12.51
CA PHE A 72 0.43 6.55 12.96
C PHE A 72 1.82 6.86 13.53
N ALA A 73 2.43 5.91 14.25
CA ALA A 73 3.81 6.04 14.73
C ALA A 73 4.80 6.14 13.56
N ALA A 74 4.63 5.33 12.51
CA ALA A 74 5.44 5.39 11.30
C ALA A 74 5.33 6.77 10.63
N LEU A 75 4.12 7.31 10.47
CA LEU A 75 3.93 8.64 9.88
C LEU A 75 4.64 9.74 10.68
N ALA A 76 4.55 9.69 12.01
CA ALA A 76 5.25 10.63 12.89
C ALA A 76 6.77 10.50 12.74
N TYR A 77 7.28 9.29 12.67
CA TYR A 77 8.71 9.03 12.48
C TYR A 77 9.23 9.48 11.13
N LEU A 78 8.52 9.23 10.04
CA LEU A 78 8.89 9.70 8.71
C LEU A 78 9.03 11.23 8.68
N ARG A 79 8.06 11.95 9.26
CA ARG A 79 8.12 13.41 9.39
C ARG A 79 9.34 13.86 10.21
N HIS A 80 9.65 13.16 11.31
CA HIS A 80 10.82 13.45 12.12
C HIS A 80 12.11 13.26 11.33
N LEU A 81 12.26 12.18 10.56
CA LEU A 81 13.41 11.94 9.68
C LEU A 81 13.57 13.06 8.64
N GLU A 82 12.48 13.46 7.98
CA GLU A 82 12.50 14.53 6.99
C GLU A 82 12.88 15.88 7.61
N MET A 83 12.41 16.19 8.83
CA MET A 83 12.81 17.38 9.57
C MET A 83 14.32 17.38 9.94
N MET A 84 14.93 16.21 10.09
CA MET A 84 16.38 16.07 10.26
C MET A 84 17.16 16.11 8.94
N GLY A 85 16.49 16.30 7.80
CA GLY A 85 17.11 16.28 6.46
C GLY A 85 17.53 14.88 6.01
N ILE A 86 16.96 13.82 6.58
CA ILE A 86 17.16 12.45 6.10
C ILE A 86 16.22 12.20 4.92
N PRO A 87 16.73 11.85 3.73
CA PRO A 87 15.87 11.49 2.61
C PRO A 87 15.06 10.22 2.92
N VAL A 88 13.80 10.23 2.52
CA VAL A 88 12.91 9.08 2.69
C VAL A 88 12.30 8.72 1.34
N VAL A 89 12.46 7.47 0.91
CA VAL A 89 11.76 6.92 -0.26
C VAL A 89 10.35 6.55 0.13
N ASN A 90 9.39 7.12 -0.59
CA ASN A 90 7.99 7.22 -0.22
C ASN A 90 7.85 7.90 1.16
N GLY A 91 8.21 9.18 1.20
CA GLY A 91 8.22 9.99 2.42
C GLY A 91 6.86 10.20 3.06
N ALA A 92 6.81 11.09 4.04
CA ALA A 92 5.60 11.32 4.85
C ALA A 92 4.42 11.83 4.04
N GLU A 93 4.64 12.62 2.98
CA GLU A 93 3.59 13.13 2.11
C GLU A 93 2.95 12.00 1.29
N ALA A 94 3.77 11.17 0.64
CA ALA A 94 3.32 10.00 -0.09
C ALA A 94 2.60 9.00 0.83
N PHE A 95 3.15 8.74 2.02
CA PHE A 95 2.54 7.84 2.99
C PHE A 95 1.21 8.41 3.55
N SER A 96 1.11 9.72 3.75
CA SER A 96 -0.17 10.35 4.15
C SER A 96 -1.25 10.14 3.09
N LEU A 97 -0.88 10.15 1.81
CA LEU A 97 -1.81 9.87 0.71
C LEU A 97 -2.19 8.38 0.64
N GLU A 98 -1.26 7.46 0.91
CA GLU A 98 -1.54 6.02 1.07
C GLU A 98 -2.59 5.77 2.15
N LEU A 99 -2.54 6.54 3.23
CA LEU A 99 -3.47 6.44 4.36
C LEU A 99 -4.81 7.16 4.10
N SER A 100 -5.06 7.70 2.91
CA SER A 100 -6.28 8.47 2.64
C SER A 100 -6.80 8.28 1.23
N LYS A 101 -7.71 7.32 1.05
CA LYS A 101 -8.44 7.18 -0.23
C LYS A 101 -9.23 8.44 -0.58
N ALA A 102 -9.74 9.15 0.42
CA ALA A 102 -10.37 10.47 0.22
C ALA A 102 -9.38 11.49 -0.36
N GLY A 103 -8.15 11.51 0.17
CA GLY A 103 -7.06 12.33 -0.36
C GLY A 103 -6.68 11.97 -1.79
N GLN A 104 -6.62 10.67 -2.11
CA GLN A 104 -6.35 10.17 -3.45
C GLN A 104 -7.42 10.66 -4.45
N ILE A 105 -8.70 10.54 -4.13
CA ILE A 105 -9.80 11.03 -4.96
C ILE A 105 -9.71 12.55 -5.16
N SER A 106 -9.41 13.30 -4.11
CA SER A 106 -9.22 14.75 -4.20
C SER A 106 -8.04 15.13 -5.11
N LEU A 107 -6.93 14.36 -5.03
CA LEU A 107 -5.77 14.56 -5.91
C LEU A 107 -6.13 14.30 -7.38
N LEU A 108 -6.82 13.19 -7.67
CA LEU A 108 -7.27 12.85 -9.02
C LEU A 108 -8.16 13.96 -9.60
N GLY A 109 -9.11 14.47 -8.81
CA GLY A 109 -9.97 15.59 -9.20
C GLY A 109 -9.19 16.88 -9.51
N ARG A 110 -8.21 17.23 -8.68
CA ARG A 110 -7.33 18.39 -8.90
C ARG A 110 -6.48 18.24 -10.17
N LEU A 111 -6.13 17.02 -10.55
CA LEU A 111 -5.41 16.74 -11.79
C LEU A 111 -6.31 16.70 -13.03
N GLY A 112 -7.64 16.87 -12.87
CA GLY A 112 -8.61 16.79 -13.96
C GLY A 112 -8.81 15.39 -14.51
N LEU A 113 -8.51 14.36 -13.73
CA LEU A 113 -8.64 12.95 -14.11
C LEU A 113 -10.00 12.41 -13.66
N LEU A 114 -10.58 11.51 -14.45
CA LEU A 114 -11.81 10.83 -14.06
C LEU A 114 -11.56 9.82 -12.95
N TYR A 115 -12.45 9.81 -11.97
CA TYR A 115 -12.52 8.85 -10.88
C TYR A 115 -14.00 8.50 -10.60
N PRO A 116 -14.33 7.31 -10.06
CA PRO A 116 -15.70 6.96 -9.74
C PRO A 116 -16.31 7.98 -8.76
N ARG A 117 -17.51 8.45 -9.03
CA ARG A 117 -18.18 9.42 -8.15
C ARG A 117 -18.18 8.91 -6.71
N THR A 118 -17.78 9.78 -5.80
CA THR A 118 -17.46 9.41 -4.42
C THR A 118 -18.02 10.44 -3.43
N ARG A 119 -18.48 9.96 -2.28
CA ARG A 119 -18.78 10.75 -1.09
C ARG A 119 -17.98 10.19 0.08
N VAL A 120 -17.42 11.07 0.90
CA VAL A 120 -16.69 10.71 2.11
C VAL A 120 -17.61 10.92 3.31
N VAL A 121 -17.64 9.95 4.20
CA VAL A 121 -18.51 9.94 5.37
C VAL A 121 -17.73 9.47 6.60
N ASN A 122 -18.14 9.92 7.79
CA ASN A 122 -17.54 9.53 9.07
C ASN A 122 -18.58 9.00 10.08
N THR A 123 -19.80 8.78 9.64
CA THR A 123 -20.86 8.16 10.45
C THR A 123 -21.64 7.16 9.61
N PRO A 124 -22.20 6.11 10.22
CA PRO A 124 -23.07 5.17 9.50
C PRO A 124 -24.30 5.83 8.86
N ALA A 125 -24.92 6.79 9.54
CA ALA A 125 -26.06 7.54 8.99
C ALA A 125 -25.71 8.33 7.73
N GLY A 126 -24.50 8.90 7.67
CA GLY A 126 -23.99 9.63 6.49
C GLY A 126 -23.87 8.76 5.26
N ILE A 127 -23.77 7.44 5.40
CA ILE A 127 -23.69 6.51 4.25
C ILE A 127 -24.98 6.55 3.42
N GLN A 128 -26.14 6.54 4.07
CA GLN A 128 -27.45 6.57 3.39
C GLN A 128 -27.65 7.91 2.67
N ASP A 129 -27.29 9.03 3.32
CA ASP A 129 -27.39 10.37 2.69
C ASP A 129 -26.44 10.49 1.49
N ALA A 130 -25.23 9.97 1.62
CA ALA A 130 -24.27 9.92 0.52
C ALA A 130 -24.78 9.08 -0.65
N ALA A 131 -25.37 7.92 -0.37
CA ALA A 131 -25.87 6.99 -1.38
C ALA A 131 -26.99 7.59 -2.24
N ARG A 132 -27.87 8.43 -1.66
CA ARG A 132 -28.94 9.13 -2.41
C ARG A 132 -28.41 10.05 -3.52
N LEU A 133 -27.14 10.46 -3.44
CA LEU A 133 -26.47 11.35 -4.39
C LEU A 133 -25.67 10.59 -5.47
N LEU A 134 -25.67 9.26 -5.40
CA LEU A 134 -24.85 8.38 -6.24
C LEU A 134 -25.73 7.35 -6.97
N THR A 135 -25.15 6.72 -7.99
CA THR A 135 -25.83 5.72 -8.81
C THR A 135 -25.37 4.32 -8.45
N PHE A 136 -26.29 3.44 -8.09
CA PHE A 136 -26.01 2.02 -7.83
C PHE A 136 -25.53 1.27 -9.07
N PRO A 137 -24.69 0.23 -8.90
CA PRO A 137 -24.16 -0.34 -7.64
C PRO A 137 -23.14 0.58 -6.96
N LEU A 138 -23.07 0.48 -5.62
CA LEU A 138 -22.15 1.26 -4.80
C LEU A 138 -21.15 0.36 -4.07
N LEU A 139 -19.97 0.91 -3.80
CA LEU A 139 -19.00 0.37 -2.84
C LEU A 139 -18.99 1.25 -1.58
N VAL A 140 -18.95 0.60 -0.42
CA VAL A 140 -18.54 1.23 0.84
C VAL A 140 -17.17 0.66 1.21
N LYS A 141 -16.17 1.53 1.32
CA LYS A 141 -14.80 1.13 1.60
C LYS A 141 -14.16 2.03 2.65
N PRO A 142 -13.37 1.48 3.62
CA PRO A 142 -12.62 2.28 4.57
C PRO A 142 -11.66 3.24 3.87
N ASN A 143 -11.45 4.42 4.46
CA ASN A 143 -10.47 5.39 3.97
C ASN A 143 -9.04 4.87 4.09
N ILE A 144 -8.68 4.31 5.26
CA ILE A 144 -7.41 3.62 5.46
C ILE A 144 -7.63 2.12 5.22
N GLY A 145 -6.93 1.55 4.24
CA GLY A 145 -7.06 0.13 3.94
C GLY A 145 -6.12 -0.32 2.82
N GLY A 146 -5.99 -1.61 2.67
CA GLY A 146 -5.22 -2.26 1.60
C GLY A 146 -5.80 -3.64 1.29
N SER A 147 -5.36 -4.24 0.18
CA SER A 147 -5.77 -5.59 -0.27
C SER A 147 -7.29 -5.80 -0.34
N GLY A 148 -8.07 -4.75 -0.62
CA GLY A 148 -9.53 -4.84 -0.72
C GLY A 148 -10.27 -5.12 0.59
N ALA A 149 -9.57 -5.09 1.72
CA ALA A 149 -10.15 -5.43 3.03
C ALA A 149 -11.32 -4.51 3.38
N LYS A 150 -12.40 -5.14 3.88
CA LYS A 150 -13.62 -4.47 4.35
C LYS A 150 -14.37 -3.68 3.26
N ILE A 151 -14.02 -3.81 1.98
CA ILE A 151 -14.81 -3.26 0.88
C ILE A 151 -16.07 -4.10 0.73
N ARG A 152 -17.21 -3.42 0.65
CA ARG A 152 -18.51 -4.06 0.43
C ARG A 152 -19.23 -3.42 -0.73
N ARG A 153 -19.81 -4.26 -1.59
CA ARG A 153 -20.65 -3.84 -2.71
C ARG A 153 -22.11 -3.99 -2.35
N PHE A 154 -22.90 -3.03 -2.82
CA PHE A 154 -24.35 -2.99 -2.69
C PHE A 154 -24.93 -2.71 -4.06
N ASP A 155 -25.81 -3.60 -4.52
CA ASP A 155 -26.44 -3.49 -5.83
C ASP A 155 -27.72 -2.67 -5.78
N THR A 156 -28.36 -2.58 -4.59
CA THR A 156 -29.63 -1.85 -4.39
C THR A 156 -29.59 -1.01 -3.09
N PRO A 157 -30.44 0.04 -3.00
CA PRO A 157 -30.62 0.81 -1.78
C PRO A 157 -31.01 -0.07 -0.59
N ASP A 158 -31.93 -1.02 -0.77
CA ASP A 158 -32.44 -1.89 0.31
C ASP A 158 -31.32 -2.73 0.93
N GLN A 159 -30.36 -3.23 0.12
CA GLN A 159 -29.20 -3.96 0.61
C GLN A 159 -28.31 -3.08 1.49
N LEU A 160 -28.10 -1.83 1.09
CA LEU A 160 -27.30 -0.86 1.83
C LEU A 160 -27.99 -0.50 3.13
N ASP A 161 -29.30 -0.18 3.09
CA ASP A 161 -30.08 0.20 4.27
C ASP A 161 -30.13 -0.93 5.31
N ALA A 162 -30.33 -2.17 4.88
CA ALA A 162 -30.26 -3.33 5.74
C ALA A 162 -28.87 -3.54 6.39
N ALA A 163 -27.79 -3.18 5.68
CA ALA A 163 -26.43 -3.27 6.22
C ALA A 163 -26.15 -2.17 7.24
N VAL A 164 -26.64 -0.95 7.01
CA VAL A 164 -26.53 0.19 7.94
C VAL A 164 -27.33 -0.10 9.20
N ALA A 165 -28.61 -0.47 9.06
CA ALA A 165 -29.50 -0.78 10.19
C ALA A 165 -28.97 -1.94 11.04
N GLY A 166 -28.35 -2.93 10.41
CA GLY A 166 -27.72 -4.07 11.10
C GLY A 166 -26.36 -3.77 11.73
N GLY A 167 -25.86 -2.54 11.70
CA GLY A 167 -24.54 -2.18 12.25
C GLY A 167 -23.37 -2.93 11.62
N ARG A 168 -23.50 -3.40 10.38
CA ARG A 168 -22.54 -4.29 9.72
C ARG A 168 -21.50 -3.58 8.86
N LEU A 169 -21.45 -2.24 8.89
CA LEU A 169 -20.49 -1.45 8.14
C LEU A 169 -19.36 -0.96 9.06
N ASP A 170 -18.14 -1.26 8.65
CA ASP A 170 -16.93 -0.84 9.34
C ASP A 170 -16.33 0.36 8.59
N LEU A 171 -16.27 1.51 9.26
CA LEU A 171 -15.71 2.73 8.69
C LEU A 171 -14.17 2.78 8.72
N GLY A 172 -13.51 1.74 9.24
CA GLY A 172 -12.06 1.68 9.37
C GLY A 172 -11.55 2.29 10.68
N ILE A 173 -10.22 2.30 10.83
CA ILE A 173 -9.55 2.71 12.07
C ILE A 173 -9.59 4.22 12.32
N ASP A 174 -9.82 5.02 11.29
CA ASP A 174 -9.97 6.47 11.33
C ASP A 174 -11.44 6.91 11.30
N HIS A 175 -12.37 5.96 11.43
CA HIS A 175 -13.81 6.18 11.35
C HIS A 175 -14.25 6.97 10.11
N THR A 176 -13.56 6.75 8.99
CA THR A 176 -13.85 7.42 7.72
C THR A 176 -14.03 6.37 6.62
N ALA A 177 -15.07 6.52 5.82
CA ALA A 177 -15.33 5.65 4.69
C ALA A 177 -15.71 6.43 3.43
N LEU A 178 -15.50 5.80 2.29
CA LEU A 178 -15.94 6.28 0.99
C LEU A 178 -17.17 5.47 0.56
N VAL A 179 -18.23 6.19 0.18
CA VAL A 179 -19.36 5.65 -0.60
C VAL A 179 -19.07 6.03 -2.05
N GLN A 180 -18.88 5.03 -2.92
CA GLN A 180 -18.36 5.21 -4.26
C GLN A 180 -19.14 4.42 -5.29
N GLU A 181 -19.40 5.00 -6.46
CA GLU A 181 -20.02 4.27 -7.56
C GLU A 181 -19.12 3.11 -8.02
N TYR A 182 -19.72 1.94 -8.23
CA TYR A 182 -19.01 0.79 -8.77
C TYR A 182 -19.08 0.81 -10.29
N HIS A 183 -17.93 0.76 -10.93
CA HIS A 183 -17.78 0.63 -12.36
C HIS A 183 -17.24 -0.77 -12.69
N PRO A 184 -18.05 -1.65 -13.27
CA PRO A 184 -17.55 -2.94 -13.75
C PRO A 184 -16.53 -2.71 -14.86
N PRO A 185 -15.34 -3.32 -14.77
CA PRO A 185 -14.31 -3.13 -15.78
C PRO A 185 -14.65 -3.86 -17.10
N VAL A 186 -14.36 -3.22 -18.24
CA VAL A 186 -14.44 -3.87 -19.56
C VAL A 186 -13.52 -5.09 -19.58
N GLY A 187 -14.04 -6.21 -20.07
CA GLY A 187 -13.29 -7.48 -20.12
C GLY A 187 -12.95 -8.06 -18.74
N GLY A 188 -13.54 -7.53 -17.66
CA GLY A 188 -13.35 -8.04 -16.31
C GLY A 188 -11.97 -7.75 -15.71
N ALA A 189 -11.13 -6.92 -16.33
CA ALA A 189 -9.79 -6.64 -15.85
C ALA A 189 -9.62 -5.17 -15.41
N ILE A 190 -8.91 -4.97 -14.30
CA ILE A 190 -8.32 -3.67 -13.96
C ILE A 190 -6.88 -3.63 -14.46
N VAL A 191 -6.33 -2.43 -14.58
CA VAL A 191 -4.92 -2.23 -14.92
C VAL A 191 -4.21 -1.57 -13.75
N ARG A 192 -3.04 -2.14 -13.40
CA ARG A 192 -2.11 -1.55 -12.47
C ARG A 192 -0.83 -1.19 -13.19
N VAL A 193 -0.41 0.06 -13.04
CA VAL A 193 0.82 0.61 -13.64
C VAL A 193 1.80 0.91 -12.51
N GLU A 194 2.93 0.24 -12.52
CA GLU A 194 4.01 0.45 -11.56
C GLU A 194 4.96 1.53 -12.05
N VAL A 195 5.37 2.36 -11.12
CA VAL A 195 6.33 3.46 -11.34
C VAL A 195 7.51 3.34 -10.39
N LEU A 196 8.67 3.79 -10.86
CA LEU A 196 9.88 3.92 -10.07
C LEU A 196 10.66 5.15 -10.54
N ASP A 197 11.08 6.00 -9.62
CA ASP A 197 11.89 7.19 -9.91
C ASP A 197 11.27 8.12 -10.98
N GLY A 198 9.96 8.33 -10.89
CA GLY A 198 9.24 9.15 -11.87
C GLY A 198 9.15 8.54 -13.27
N ARG A 199 9.45 7.25 -13.44
CA ARG A 199 9.43 6.53 -14.71
C ARG A 199 8.46 5.36 -14.67
N PHE A 200 7.91 5.03 -15.83
CA PHE A 200 7.17 3.79 -16.04
C PHE A 200 8.08 2.59 -15.79
N LEU A 201 7.66 1.67 -14.94
CA LEU A 201 8.40 0.44 -14.66
C LEU A 201 7.81 -0.74 -15.45
N TYR A 202 6.55 -1.03 -15.23
CA TYR A 202 5.77 -2.01 -15.99
C TYR A 202 4.28 -1.79 -15.75
N ALA A 203 3.43 -2.49 -16.50
CA ALA A 203 2.02 -2.58 -16.18
C ALA A 203 1.48 -3.99 -16.35
N ILE A 204 0.39 -4.27 -15.64
CA ILE A 204 -0.30 -5.55 -15.64
C ILE A 204 -1.80 -5.36 -15.71
N LYS A 205 -2.48 -6.30 -16.35
CA LYS A 205 -3.92 -6.52 -16.16
C LYS A 205 -4.12 -7.51 -15.04
N VAL A 206 -5.01 -7.16 -14.12
CA VAL A 206 -5.40 -8.02 -12.99
C VAL A 206 -6.86 -8.36 -13.15
N TYR A 207 -7.18 -9.64 -13.17
CA TYR A 207 -8.54 -10.14 -13.28
C TYR A 207 -9.03 -10.54 -11.89
N PRO A 208 -10.04 -9.82 -11.34
CA PRO A 208 -10.60 -10.15 -10.04
C PRO A 208 -11.09 -11.61 -10.01
N ASN A 209 -10.78 -12.28 -8.92
CA ASN A 209 -11.39 -13.56 -8.63
C ASN A 209 -12.70 -13.31 -7.86
N PRO A 210 -13.88 -13.73 -8.39
CA PRO A 210 -15.16 -13.53 -7.71
C PRO A 210 -15.17 -14.08 -6.27
N ASP A 211 -14.44 -15.15 -6.00
CA ASP A 211 -14.37 -15.79 -4.68
C ASP A 211 -13.43 -15.09 -3.71
N ALA A 212 -12.50 -14.26 -4.21
CA ALA A 212 -11.53 -13.50 -3.41
C ALA A 212 -12.03 -12.09 -3.03
N GLY A 213 -13.26 -11.73 -3.39
CA GLY A 213 -13.82 -10.40 -3.14
C GLY A 213 -13.04 -9.29 -3.87
N PHE A 214 -12.65 -8.24 -3.14
CA PHE A 214 -11.95 -7.08 -3.70
C PHE A 214 -10.43 -7.12 -3.51
N ASN A 215 -9.84 -8.27 -3.14
CA ASN A 215 -8.39 -8.38 -3.06
C ASN A 215 -7.78 -8.44 -4.47
N LEU A 216 -7.15 -7.36 -4.89
CA LEU A 216 -6.50 -7.20 -6.19
C LEU A 216 -4.98 -7.10 -6.08
N CYS A 217 -4.40 -7.46 -4.92
CA CYS A 217 -2.95 -7.46 -4.73
C CYS A 217 -2.30 -8.52 -5.63
N PRO A 218 -1.43 -8.14 -6.57
CA PRO A 218 -0.81 -9.07 -7.51
C PRO A 218 0.39 -9.84 -6.92
N ALA A 219 0.75 -9.56 -5.66
CA ALA A 219 1.78 -10.27 -4.94
C ALA A 219 1.16 -11.34 -4.02
N ASP A 220 1.54 -12.60 -4.19
CA ASP A 220 1.00 -13.73 -3.40
C ASP A 220 1.21 -13.55 -1.89
N ILE A 221 2.26 -12.84 -1.49
CA ILE A 221 2.56 -12.50 -0.10
C ILE A 221 1.56 -11.53 0.55
N CYS A 222 0.69 -10.91 -0.25
CA CYS A 222 -0.38 -10.03 0.25
C CYS A 222 -1.69 -10.79 0.55
N ALA A 223 -1.70 -12.11 0.49
CA ALA A 223 -2.87 -12.90 0.87
C ALA A 223 -3.22 -12.62 2.34
N VAL A 224 -4.38 -12.01 2.56
CA VAL A 224 -4.92 -11.77 3.90
C VAL A 224 -5.55 -13.07 4.37
N ASP A 225 -5.27 -13.46 5.61
CA ASP A 225 -5.92 -14.63 6.22
C ASP A 225 -7.44 -14.55 6.05
N ALA A 226 -8.03 -15.63 5.56
CA ALA A 226 -9.48 -15.70 5.35
C ALA A 226 -10.21 -15.42 6.68
N PRO A 227 -11.36 -14.70 6.68
CA PRO A 227 -12.10 -14.41 7.89
C PRO A 227 -12.64 -15.72 8.48
N GLY A 228 -12.01 -16.23 9.53
CA GLY A 228 -12.41 -17.47 10.21
C GLY A 228 -11.43 -18.00 11.25
N GLN A 229 -10.18 -17.62 11.24
CA GLN A 229 -9.25 -18.02 12.30
C GLN A 229 -9.24 -16.97 13.41
N LYS A 230 -9.94 -17.28 14.51
CA LYS A 230 -9.80 -16.56 15.78
C LYS A 230 -8.37 -16.75 16.28
N ALA A 231 -7.56 -15.70 16.19
CA ALA A 231 -6.36 -15.63 17.01
C ALA A 231 -6.78 -15.72 18.47
N ALA A 232 -6.31 -16.74 19.17
CA ALA A 232 -6.49 -16.87 20.61
C ALA A 232 -5.83 -15.66 21.28
N ALA A 233 -6.59 -14.92 22.07
CA ALA A 233 -6.06 -13.80 22.84
C ALA A 233 -4.94 -14.32 23.77
N PRO A 234 -3.76 -13.67 23.81
CA PRO A 234 -2.74 -14.04 24.78
C PRO A 234 -3.19 -13.60 26.16
N THR A 235 -3.37 -14.58 27.05
CA THR A 235 -3.45 -14.35 28.49
C THR A 235 -2.13 -13.75 28.97
N VAL A 236 -2.18 -12.55 29.51
CA VAL A 236 -1.03 -11.87 30.10
C VAL A 236 -0.61 -12.63 31.35
N GLN A 237 0.46 -13.39 31.26
CA GLN A 237 1.27 -13.81 32.41
C GLN A 237 2.63 -13.14 32.31
N ALA A 238 3.01 -12.41 33.35
CA ALA A 238 4.30 -11.78 33.46
C ALA A 238 5.42 -12.84 33.48
N VAL A 239 6.33 -12.80 32.50
CA VAL A 239 7.50 -13.68 32.40
C VAL A 239 8.75 -12.82 32.20
N PRO A 240 9.86 -13.15 32.88
CA PRO A 240 11.13 -12.41 32.81
C PRO A 240 11.76 -12.49 31.41
N PRO A 241 12.71 -11.59 31.06
CA PRO A 241 13.25 -11.50 29.70
C PRO A 241 13.96 -12.78 29.30
N ALA A 242 13.43 -13.41 28.28
CA ALA A 242 13.98 -14.62 27.67
C ALA A 242 14.84 -14.28 26.44
N PRO A 243 15.81 -15.13 26.09
CA PRO A 243 16.72 -14.92 24.98
C PRO A 243 15.97 -14.89 23.63
N VAL A 244 16.54 -14.16 22.67
CA VAL A 244 16.05 -13.97 21.30
C VAL A 244 15.66 -15.34 20.70
N PRO A 245 14.40 -15.56 20.27
CA PRO A 245 14.01 -16.79 19.62
C PRO A 245 14.67 -16.90 18.24
N ALA A 246 15.15 -18.11 17.95
CA ALA A 246 15.55 -18.52 16.61
C ALA A 246 14.39 -18.36 15.61
N PRO A 247 14.66 -18.24 14.29
CA PRO A 247 13.63 -18.04 13.28
C PRO A 247 12.60 -19.17 13.35
N LEU A 248 11.33 -18.82 13.53
CA LEU A 248 10.24 -19.77 13.41
C LEU A 248 10.06 -20.10 11.91
N ASP A 249 10.52 -21.29 11.53
CA ASP A 249 10.16 -21.94 10.29
C ASP A 249 8.67 -22.32 10.32
N TYR A 250 7.80 -21.39 10.03
CA TYR A 250 6.41 -21.68 9.74
C TYR A 250 6.00 -20.98 8.45
N CYS A 251 6.03 -21.72 7.36
CA CYS A 251 5.42 -21.38 6.10
C CYS A 251 4.00 -21.97 6.12
N PRO A 252 2.91 -21.20 6.07
CA PRO A 252 1.58 -21.74 5.86
C PRO A 252 1.46 -22.22 4.41
N ALA A 253 1.94 -23.42 4.11
CA ALA A 253 1.91 -23.99 2.76
C ALA A 253 0.53 -24.53 2.33
N ASP A 254 -0.51 -24.42 3.17
CA ASP A 254 -1.78 -25.13 2.99
C ASP A 254 -3.03 -24.23 2.87
N LEU A 255 -2.87 -22.92 2.68
CA LEU A 255 -4.00 -22.07 2.32
C LEU A 255 -4.26 -22.16 0.80
N PRO A 256 -5.53 -22.27 0.35
CA PRO A 256 -5.82 -22.27 -1.07
C PRO A 256 -5.29 -20.98 -1.69
N ARG A 257 -4.31 -21.13 -2.58
CA ARG A 257 -3.76 -20.01 -3.35
C ARG A 257 -4.88 -19.49 -4.26
N THR A 258 -5.55 -18.42 -3.86
CA THR A 258 -6.41 -17.65 -4.77
C THR A 258 -5.49 -16.88 -5.71
N THR A 259 -4.89 -17.60 -6.67
CA THR A 259 -4.05 -16.99 -7.68
C THR A 259 -4.91 -16.08 -8.54
N LEU A 260 -4.73 -14.77 -8.41
CA LEU A 260 -5.27 -13.81 -9.35
C LEU A 260 -4.67 -14.11 -10.74
N ARG A 261 -5.52 -14.11 -11.77
CA ARG A 261 -5.00 -14.11 -13.12
C ARG A 261 -4.40 -12.75 -13.41
N VAL A 262 -3.10 -12.74 -13.77
CA VAL A 262 -2.33 -11.55 -14.05
C VAL A 262 -1.65 -11.70 -15.39
N GLU A 263 -1.69 -10.66 -16.21
CA GLU A 263 -1.07 -10.60 -17.53
C GLU A 263 -0.24 -9.31 -17.67
N GLY A 264 0.96 -9.41 -18.29
CA GLY A 264 1.73 -8.25 -18.69
C GLY A 264 0.93 -7.38 -19.69
N TYR A 265 1.06 -6.07 -19.55
CA TYR A 265 0.32 -5.12 -20.39
C TYR A 265 1.15 -3.88 -20.69
N THR A 266 1.00 -3.32 -21.88
CA THR A 266 1.60 -2.04 -22.25
C THR A 266 0.47 -1.02 -22.43
N PRO A 267 0.28 -0.07 -21.49
CA PRO A 267 -0.72 0.97 -21.61
C PRO A 267 -0.38 1.95 -22.74
N PRO A 268 -1.38 2.61 -23.33
CA PRO A 268 -1.16 3.74 -24.23
C PRO A 268 -0.30 4.83 -23.56
N PRO A 269 0.55 5.54 -24.34
CA PRO A 269 1.48 6.55 -23.80
C PRO A 269 0.80 7.66 -22.99
N GLU A 270 -0.40 8.09 -23.40
CA GLU A 270 -1.19 9.11 -22.71
C GLU A 270 -1.67 8.67 -21.32
N ILE A 271 -1.91 7.37 -21.15
CA ILE A 271 -2.25 6.79 -19.84
C ILE A 271 -1.01 6.75 -18.97
N VAL A 272 0.12 6.32 -19.51
CA VAL A 272 1.41 6.34 -18.79
C VAL A 272 1.74 7.76 -18.36
N ALA A 273 1.59 8.77 -19.24
CA ALA A 273 1.80 10.17 -18.88
C ALA A 273 0.88 10.63 -17.74
N SER A 274 -0.39 10.20 -17.74
CA SER A 274 -1.33 10.51 -16.66
C SER A 274 -0.89 9.87 -15.34
N VAL A 275 -0.44 8.61 -15.37
CA VAL A 275 0.09 7.90 -14.19
C VAL A 275 1.33 8.59 -13.63
N LEU A 276 2.28 9.01 -14.48
CA LEU A 276 3.47 9.72 -14.04
C LEU A 276 3.13 11.09 -13.41
N ARG A 277 2.14 11.80 -13.94
CA ARG A 277 1.61 13.03 -13.32
C ARG A 277 1.00 12.76 -11.94
N ILE A 278 0.26 11.65 -11.80
CA ILE A 278 -0.30 11.23 -10.49
C ILE A 278 0.85 10.94 -9.51
N ALA A 279 1.83 10.11 -9.90
CA ALA A 279 2.95 9.73 -9.05
C ALA A 279 3.76 10.96 -8.61
N GLN A 280 4.04 11.89 -9.52
CA GLN A 280 4.73 13.15 -9.21
C GLN A 280 3.94 14.00 -8.22
N ALA A 281 2.63 14.18 -8.46
CA ALA A 281 1.78 14.99 -7.57
C ALA A 281 1.55 14.34 -6.21
N ALA A 282 1.63 13.01 -6.13
CA ALA A 282 1.53 12.19 -4.93
C ALA A 282 2.88 12.01 -4.20
N ARG A 283 3.99 12.52 -4.74
CA ARG A 283 5.36 12.32 -4.21
C ARG A 283 5.74 10.84 -4.08
N VAL A 284 5.26 10.02 -5.00
CA VAL A 284 5.54 8.57 -5.01
C VAL A 284 6.83 8.31 -5.78
N ASP A 285 7.83 7.78 -5.09
CA ASP A 285 9.09 7.33 -5.68
C ASP A 285 8.95 5.94 -6.30
N VAL A 286 8.29 5.03 -5.58
CA VAL A 286 7.98 3.66 -6.02
C VAL A 286 6.56 3.29 -5.62
N GLY A 287 5.76 2.84 -6.57
CA GLY A 287 4.36 2.50 -6.28
C GLY A 287 3.57 2.16 -7.53
N GLY A 288 2.29 1.87 -7.34
CA GLY A 288 1.38 1.48 -8.40
C GLY A 288 0.12 2.36 -8.44
N VAL A 289 -0.32 2.73 -9.63
CA VAL A 289 -1.59 3.43 -9.85
C VAL A 289 -2.54 2.49 -10.57
N GLU A 290 -3.77 2.41 -10.07
CA GLU A 290 -4.80 1.54 -10.63
C GLU A 290 -5.86 2.32 -11.38
N TYR A 291 -6.25 1.78 -12.54
CA TYR A 291 -7.35 2.30 -13.33
C TYR A 291 -8.17 1.17 -13.98
N LEU A 292 -9.35 1.52 -14.43
CA LEU A 292 -10.20 0.65 -15.22
C LEU A 292 -10.85 1.43 -16.38
N ILE A 293 -11.28 0.70 -17.40
CA ILE A 293 -12.20 1.20 -18.41
C ILE A 293 -13.59 0.70 -18.02
N SER A 294 -14.52 1.60 -17.78
CA SER A 294 -15.86 1.27 -17.31
C SER A 294 -16.73 0.65 -18.39
N ALA A 295 -17.33 -0.50 -18.12
CA ALA A 295 -18.34 -1.10 -19.01
C ALA A 295 -19.68 -0.33 -19.02
N ARG A 296 -19.87 0.68 -18.12
CA ARG A 296 -21.09 1.49 -18.07
C ARG A 296 -21.11 2.57 -19.15
N ASP A 297 -19.96 3.19 -19.40
CA ASP A 297 -19.86 4.42 -20.20
C ASP A 297 -18.59 4.51 -21.06
N GLY A 298 -17.68 3.50 -21.00
CA GLY A 298 -16.41 3.50 -21.70
C GLY A 298 -15.36 4.44 -21.14
N GLY A 299 -15.65 5.14 -20.04
CA GLY A 299 -14.72 6.09 -19.41
C GLY A 299 -13.55 5.37 -18.74
N LEU A 300 -12.36 6.04 -18.75
CA LEU A 300 -11.18 5.58 -18.03
C LEU A 300 -11.16 6.23 -16.64
N TYR A 301 -11.23 5.40 -15.61
CA TYR A 301 -11.32 5.83 -14.21
C TYR A 301 -10.11 5.39 -13.41
N PHE A 302 -9.36 6.34 -12.85
CA PHE A 302 -8.35 6.08 -11.82
C PHE A 302 -9.03 5.97 -10.46
N TYR A 303 -8.62 5.02 -9.60
CA TYR A 303 -9.36 4.80 -8.35
C TYR A 303 -8.50 4.41 -7.14
N ASP A 304 -7.22 4.04 -7.34
CA ASP A 304 -6.32 3.69 -6.24
C ASP A 304 -4.87 4.06 -6.55
N ILE A 305 -4.16 4.58 -5.55
CA ILE A 305 -2.75 4.94 -5.61
C ILE A 305 -2.05 4.18 -4.50
N ASN A 306 -1.25 3.19 -4.87
CA ASN A 306 -0.57 2.30 -3.93
C ASN A 306 0.89 2.75 -3.76
N VAL A 307 1.20 3.35 -2.63
CA VAL A 307 2.55 3.80 -2.28
C VAL A 307 3.41 2.62 -1.81
N LEU A 308 2.79 1.59 -1.24
CA LEU A 308 3.45 0.32 -0.95
C LEU A 308 3.20 -0.66 -2.10
N SER A 309 4.19 -0.86 -2.97
CA SER A 309 4.15 -1.93 -3.98
C SER A 309 5.10 -3.07 -3.60
N ASN A 310 4.59 -4.29 -3.61
CA ASN A 310 5.39 -5.51 -3.42
C ASN A 310 5.76 -6.17 -4.76
N PHE A 311 5.52 -5.48 -5.86
CA PHE A 311 5.67 -5.96 -7.23
C PHE A 311 4.83 -7.23 -7.53
N VAL A 312 4.71 -7.58 -8.78
CA VAL A 312 3.95 -8.77 -9.18
C VAL A 312 4.74 -10.04 -8.90
N THR A 313 4.08 -11.06 -8.39
CA THR A 313 4.68 -12.39 -8.24
C THR A 313 5.08 -12.96 -9.60
N ASP A 314 6.21 -13.66 -9.64
CA ASP A 314 6.79 -14.24 -10.87
C ASP A 314 6.95 -13.20 -11.99
N ALA A 315 7.43 -12.00 -11.60
CA ALA A 315 7.61 -10.86 -12.51
C ALA A 315 8.38 -11.21 -13.79
N PRO A 316 9.46 -12.03 -13.76
CA PRO A 316 10.17 -12.41 -14.99
C PRO A 316 9.25 -13.07 -16.03
N ARG A 317 8.31 -13.91 -15.60
CA ARG A 317 7.33 -14.55 -16.50
C ARG A 317 6.23 -13.58 -16.93
N VAL A 318 5.78 -12.70 -16.05
CA VAL A 318 4.62 -11.83 -16.30
C VAL A 318 5.02 -10.58 -17.09
N VAL A 319 6.14 -9.95 -16.74
CA VAL A 319 6.58 -8.65 -17.31
C VAL A 319 7.96 -8.69 -17.95
N GLY A 320 8.63 -9.87 -17.99
CA GLY A 320 9.86 -10.09 -18.74
C GLY A 320 11.14 -9.75 -17.97
N PHE A 321 11.06 -9.25 -16.74
CA PHE A 321 12.23 -8.94 -15.90
C PHE A 321 11.86 -8.96 -14.41
N ASP A 322 12.91 -9.04 -13.55
CA ASP A 322 12.72 -8.90 -12.10
C ASP A 322 12.87 -7.42 -11.69
N PRO A 323 11.84 -6.79 -11.13
CA PRO A 323 11.90 -5.39 -10.70
C PRO A 323 12.71 -5.17 -9.41
N VAL A 324 12.99 -6.21 -8.61
CA VAL A 324 13.70 -6.07 -7.33
C VAL A 324 15.15 -5.58 -7.52
N PRO A 325 15.97 -6.15 -8.43
CA PRO A 325 17.29 -5.61 -8.73
C PRO A 325 17.27 -4.14 -9.20
N VAL A 326 16.30 -3.78 -10.05
CA VAL A 326 16.14 -2.39 -10.55
C VAL A 326 15.80 -1.44 -9.40
N PHE A 327 14.96 -1.88 -8.48
CA PHE A 327 14.63 -1.11 -7.29
C PHE A 327 15.83 -0.93 -6.36
N VAL A 328 16.65 -1.97 -6.17
CA VAL A 328 17.87 -1.87 -5.36
C VAL A 328 18.89 -0.94 -6.01
N ASP A 329 19.04 -0.96 -7.35
CA ASP A 329 19.88 0.02 -8.08
C ASP A 329 19.43 1.46 -7.79
N TYR A 330 18.13 1.72 -7.85
CA TYR A 330 17.56 3.03 -7.48
C TYR A 330 17.92 3.44 -6.05
N LEU A 331 17.78 2.53 -5.07
CA LEU A 331 18.11 2.83 -3.67
C LEU A 331 19.60 3.15 -3.49
N VAL A 332 20.51 2.42 -4.17
CA VAL A 332 21.96 2.68 -4.14
C VAL A 332 22.27 4.06 -4.70
N ASN A 333 21.72 4.41 -5.86
CA ASN A 333 21.90 5.72 -6.47
C ASN A 333 21.43 6.86 -5.54
N ARG A 334 20.27 6.70 -4.87
CA ARG A 334 19.74 7.66 -3.91
C ARG A 334 20.64 7.83 -2.67
N ILE A 335 21.29 6.74 -2.22
CA ILE A 335 22.23 6.78 -1.10
C ILE A 335 23.48 7.58 -1.53
N GLU A 336 24.02 7.36 -2.72
CA GLU A 336 25.19 8.06 -3.24
C GLU A 336 24.92 9.55 -3.42
N GLU A 337 23.78 9.93 -3.99
CA GLU A 337 23.32 11.31 -4.09
C GLU A 337 23.27 12.00 -2.73
N SER A 338 22.65 11.35 -1.74
CA SER A 338 22.52 11.87 -0.38
C SER A 338 23.89 12.11 0.29
N ARG A 339 24.84 11.20 0.08
CA ARG A 339 26.21 11.35 0.60
C ARG A 339 26.94 12.53 -0.06
N SER A 340 26.77 12.69 -1.38
CA SER A 340 27.41 13.77 -2.13
C SER A 340 26.93 15.15 -1.71
N VAL A 341 25.66 15.29 -1.33
CA VAL A 341 25.10 16.54 -0.81
C VAL A 341 25.65 16.87 0.58
N ARG A 342 25.77 15.86 1.47
CA ARG A 342 26.28 16.07 2.85
C ARG A 342 27.77 16.41 2.92
N VAL A 343 28.57 16.06 1.91
CA VAL A 343 30.00 16.39 1.84
C VAL A 343 30.23 17.82 1.38
N ARG A 344 29.28 18.44 0.69
CA ARG A 344 29.39 19.79 0.12
C ARG A 344 28.78 20.89 1.00
N GLY A 345 28.02 20.54 2.05
CA GLY A 345 27.41 21.45 3.04
C GLY A 345 28.14 21.39 4.39
#